data_9f143a0121aae47799c9e03c2aabb4e5
#
_entry.id   9f143a0121aae47799c9e03c2aabb4e5
#
_cell.length_a   1.000
_cell.length_b   1.000
_cell.length_c   1.000
_cell.angle_alpha   90.00
_cell.angle_beta   90.00
_cell.angle_gamma   90.00
#
_symmetry.space_group_name_H-M   'P 1'
#
loop_
_entity.id
_entity.type
_entity.pdbx_description
1 polymer ?
#
loop_
_entity_poly.entity_id
_entity_poly.type
_entity_poly.pdbx_seq_one_letter_code
_entity_poly.pdbx_strand_id
1 'polypeptide(L)'
;MKTLYDKLWESHVVRAEDDGTTILYIDRHLVHEVTSPQAFDGLREAGRQPWRVSANLAVADHNVPTTDRADGIADPVSRLQVETLDKNAKAYGLTYFNMNDKRQGIVHVIGPEQGATLPGMTVVCGDSHTSTHGAFGCLAHGIGTSEVEHVLATQTLLAKKSKAMLVQVDGALPAGVTAKDIVLAVIGRIGTAGGTGYAIEFGGAAIRALSMEGRMTVCNMAIEAGARAGMIAVDQTTIDYVKGRPFSPAGPHWERAVAYWRTLHSDPGARFDLVVHVNAAEILPQVTWGTSPEMVTAIDGRVPDPDLEKDPVRRDAMEKALVYMALAPNTPIADIRIDKVFIGSCTNSRIEDLRAAAQVVRGKYRASNVKLAMVVPGSGLVKDQAEREGLHTIFRDAGFEWREPGCSMCLAMNADRLEPGERCASTSNRNFEGRQGQGGRTHLVSPAMAAAAGIAGHFVDVRALR
;
A
#
# COMPACT_ATOMS: atom_id res chain seq x y z
N MET A 1 29.44 0.95 11.57
CA MET A 1 28.50 1.76 10.81
C MET A 1 27.31 0.88 10.49
N LYS A 2 26.09 1.31 10.86
CA LYS A 2 24.87 0.52 10.77
C LYS A 2 23.91 1.12 9.77
N THR A 3 23.22 0.27 9.02
CA THR A 3 22.06 0.69 8.23
C THR A 3 20.86 1.01 9.14
N LEU A 4 19.86 1.71 8.64
CA LEU A 4 18.60 1.89 9.36
C LEU A 4 17.99 0.53 9.75
N TYR A 5 18.06 -0.44 8.82
CA TYR A 5 17.59 -1.80 9.09
C TYR A 5 18.33 -2.47 10.25
N ASP A 6 19.67 -2.33 10.31
CA ASP A 6 20.46 -2.86 11.42
C ASP A 6 20.05 -2.26 12.76
N LYS A 7 19.85 -0.93 12.81
CA LYS A 7 19.43 -0.23 14.03
C LYS A 7 18.06 -0.72 14.52
N LEU A 8 17.09 -0.82 13.59
CA LEU A 8 15.75 -1.30 13.90
C LEU A 8 15.77 -2.77 14.34
N TRP A 9 16.51 -3.62 13.63
CA TRP A 9 16.59 -5.03 13.99
C TRP A 9 17.20 -5.22 15.38
N GLU A 10 18.40 -4.69 15.59
CA GLU A 10 19.15 -4.89 16.82
C GLU A 10 18.46 -4.34 18.07
N SER A 11 17.70 -3.24 17.94
CA SER A 11 16.95 -2.68 19.06
C SER A 11 15.74 -3.53 19.50
N HIS A 12 15.33 -4.52 18.67
CA HIS A 12 14.17 -5.38 18.96
C HIS A 12 14.53 -6.85 19.18
N VAL A 13 15.82 -7.21 19.11
CA VAL A 13 16.26 -8.56 19.40
C VAL A 13 16.06 -8.88 20.87
N VAL A 14 15.19 -9.87 21.14
CA VAL A 14 15.04 -10.46 22.48
C VAL A 14 16.07 -11.54 22.70
N ARG A 15 16.23 -12.41 21.69
CA ARG A 15 17.21 -13.51 21.72
C ARG A 15 17.57 -13.91 20.29
N ALA A 16 18.83 -14.24 20.06
CA ALA A 16 19.32 -14.84 18.85
C ALA A 16 19.77 -16.28 19.12
N GLU A 17 19.43 -17.20 18.21
CA GLU A 17 19.83 -18.59 18.27
C GLU A 17 21.02 -18.84 17.34
N ASP A 18 21.74 -19.95 17.56
CA ASP A 18 22.95 -20.28 16.80
C ASP A 18 22.68 -20.56 15.30
N ASP A 19 21.46 -20.95 14.94
CA ASP A 19 21.03 -21.17 13.56
C ASP A 19 20.66 -19.90 12.80
N GLY A 20 20.83 -18.73 13.44
CA GLY A 20 20.47 -17.42 12.92
C GLY A 20 19.00 -17.05 13.09
N THR A 21 18.19 -17.90 13.70
CA THR A 21 16.81 -17.56 14.10
C THR A 21 16.84 -16.54 15.23
N THR A 22 16.00 -15.54 15.16
CA THR A 22 15.95 -14.45 16.15
C THR A 22 14.52 -14.27 16.63
N ILE A 23 14.37 -14.14 17.94
CA ILE A 23 13.12 -13.70 18.56
C ILE A 23 13.13 -12.17 18.55
N LEU A 24 12.22 -11.57 17.80
CA LEU A 24 12.04 -10.12 17.73
C LEU A 24 10.84 -9.70 18.59
N TYR A 25 11.00 -8.63 19.37
CA TYR A 25 9.88 -7.97 20.03
C TYR A 25 9.06 -7.18 19.00
N ILE A 26 7.72 -7.20 19.14
CA ILE A 26 6.80 -6.48 18.26
C ILE A 26 6.12 -5.36 19.03
N ASP A 27 6.33 -4.11 18.62
CA ASP A 27 5.75 -2.94 19.28
C ASP A 27 4.28 -2.72 18.97
N ARG A 28 3.90 -2.96 17.69
CA ARG A 28 2.55 -2.74 17.21
C ARG A 28 2.08 -3.92 16.36
N HIS A 29 0.92 -4.44 16.71
CA HIS A 29 0.20 -5.43 15.92
C HIS A 29 -1.11 -4.82 15.41
N LEU A 30 -1.26 -4.73 14.10
CA LEU A 30 -2.49 -4.31 13.44
C LEU A 30 -3.30 -5.55 13.08
N VAL A 31 -4.58 -5.55 13.39
CA VAL A 31 -5.45 -6.73 13.28
C VAL A 31 -6.66 -6.39 12.42
N HIS A 32 -6.98 -7.25 11.46
CA HIS A 32 -8.18 -7.12 10.63
C HIS A 32 -8.94 -8.45 10.54
N GLU A 33 -10.15 -8.41 9.94
CA GLU A 33 -11.11 -9.52 9.97
C GLU A 33 -10.69 -10.75 9.17
N VAL A 34 -9.78 -10.64 8.19
CA VAL A 34 -9.47 -11.74 7.27
C VAL A 34 -8.55 -12.78 7.90
N THR A 35 -7.50 -12.35 8.60
CA THR A 35 -6.43 -13.23 9.11
C THR A 35 -6.50 -13.48 10.63
N SER A 36 -7.44 -12.84 11.32
CA SER A 36 -7.53 -12.94 12.78
C SER A 36 -8.46 -14.02 13.34
N PRO A 37 -9.51 -14.50 12.65
CA PRO A 37 -10.45 -15.44 13.26
C PRO A 37 -9.78 -16.68 13.83
N GLN A 38 -8.99 -17.40 13.03
CA GLN A 38 -8.30 -18.62 13.46
C GLN A 38 -7.24 -18.34 14.54
N ALA A 39 -6.59 -17.18 14.49
CA ALA A 39 -5.61 -16.78 15.50
C ALA A 39 -6.27 -16.61 16.90
N PHE A 40 -7.45 -16.01 16.96
CA PHE A 40 -8.22 -15.90 18.20
C PHE A 40 -8.81 -17.24 18.65
N ASP A 41 -9.17 -18.14 17.73
CA ASP A 41 -9.59 -19.50 18.06
C ASP A 41 -8.45 -20.26 18.73
N GLY A 42 -7.23 -20.22 18.17
CA GLY A 42 -6.05 -20.83 18.76
C GLY A 42 -5.74 -20.28 20.17
N LEU A 43 -5.87 -18.97 20.39
CA LEU A 43 -5.74 -18.41 21.74
C LEU A 43 -6.75 -18.99 22.71
N ARG A 44 -8.03 -19.12 22.33
CA ARG A 44 -9.09 -19.68 23.18
C ARG A 44 -8.82 -21.16 23.50
N GLU A 45 -8.48 -21.95 22.50
CA GLU A 45 -8.16 -23.38 22.67
C GLU A 45 -6.95 -23.59 23.59
N ALA A 46 -5.94 -22.72 23.49
CA ALA A 46 -4.76 -22.75 24.35
C ALA A 46 -5.00 -22.11 25.75
N GLY A 47 -6.19 -21.56 26.02
CA GLY A 47 -6.48 -20.84 27.27
C GLY A 47 -5.64 -19.58 27.49
N ARG A 48 -5.21 -18.92 26.39
CA ARG A 48 -4.32 -17.76 26.44
C ARG A 48 -5.09 -16.46 26.22
N GLN A 49 -4.49 -15.37 26.70
CA GLN A 49 -4.92 -13.99 26.47
C GLN A 49 -3.86 -13.25 25.67
N PRO A 50 -4.20 -12.20 24.93
CA PRO A 50 -3.21 -11.33 24.32
C PRO A 50 -2.24 -10.78 25.38
N TRP A 51 -0.95 -10.96 25.15
CA TRP A 51 0.10 -10.58 26.10
C TRP A 51 0.07 -9.08 26.42
N ARG A 52 -0.07 -8.24 25.39
CA ARG A 52 -0.12 -6.78 25.52
C ARG A 52 -1.27 -6.22 24.70
N VAL A 53 -2.45 -6.14 25.31
CA VAL A 53 -3.68 -5.70 24.65
C VAL A 53 -3.50 -4.33 23.99
N SER A 54 -2.83 -3.37 24.64
CA SER A 54 -2.61 -2.01 24.13
C SER A 54 -1.68 -1.91 22.91
N ALA A 55 -0.93 -2.98 22.59
CA ALA A 55 -0.11 -3.04 21.39
C ALA A 55 -0.94 -3.40 20.14
N ASN A 56 -2.16 -3.90 20.33
CA ASN A 56 -3.02 -4.36 19.24
C ASN A 56 -4.04 -3.27 18.89
N LEU A 57 -4.17 -2.96 17.60
CA LEU A 57 -5.18 -2.07 17.05
C LEU A 57 -5.94 -2.81 15.96
N ALA A 58 -7.24 -2.97 16.13
CA ALA A 58 -8.10 -3.71 15.22
C ALA A 58 -8.98 -2.79 14.37
N VAL A 59 -9.27 -3.21 13.14
CA VAL A 59 -10.18 -2.54 12.22
C VAL A 59 -10.73 -3.55 11.22
N ALA A 60 -12.00 -3.40 10.80
CA ALA A 60 -12.56 -4.13 9.67
C ALA A 60 -12.43 -3.27 8.40
N ASP A 61 -11.79 -3.79 7.35
CA ASP A 61 -11.45 -3.02 6.16
C ASP A 61 -11.57 -3.76 4.81
N HIS A 62 -11.46 -5.08 4.79
CA HIS A 62 -11.49 -5.89 3.58
C HIS A 62 -12.91 -6.26 3.13
N ASN A 63 -13.74 -6.70 4.06
CA ASN A 63 -15.07 -7.25 3.83
C ASN A 63 -16.21 -6.26 4.08
N VAL A 64 -15.87 -4.99 4.29
CA VAL A 64 -16.87 -3.93 4.50
C VAL A 64 -17.41 -3.41 3.17
N PRO A 65 -18.73 -3.11 3.08
CA PRO A 65 -19.28 -2.48 1.89
C PRO A 65 -18.78 -1.03 1.76
N THR A 66 -18.60 -0.60 0.52
CA THR A 66 -18.24 0.78 0.17
C THR A 66 -19.44 1.58 -0.35
N THR A 67 -20.60 0.94 -0.43
CA THR A 67 -21.90 1.54 -0.67
C THR A 67 -22.59 1.87 0.65
N ASP A 68 -23.90 2.08 0.65
CA ASP A 68 -24.67 2.32 1.87
C ASP A 68 -24.50 1.15 2.86
N ARG A 69 -24.22 1.48 4.10
CA ARG A 69 -24.00 0.52 5.20
C ARG A 69 -25.22 0.31 6.10
N ALA A 70 -26.33 1.01 5.81
CA ALA A 70 -27.55 0.92 6.62
C ALA A 70 -28.10 -0.52 6.69
N ASP A 71 -28.01 -1.26 5.58
CA ASP A 71 -28.46 -2.65 5.48
C ASP A 71 -27.41 -3.69 5.94
N GLY A 72 -26.26 -3.22 6.45
CA GLY A 72 -25.17 -4.09 6.89
C GLY A 72 -24.39 -4.72 5.73
N ILE A 73 -23.86 -5.93 5.95
CA ILE A 73 -23.05 -6.66 4.97
C ILE A 73 -23.90 -7.77 4.37
N ALA A 74 -24.18 -7.69 3.06
CA ALA A 74 -25.06 -8.65 2.36
C ALA A 74 -24.43 -10.03 2.21
N ASP A 75 -23.12 -10.09 1.84
CA ASP A 75 -22.40 -11.37 1.71
C ASP A 75 -22.24 -12.07 3.07
N PRO A 76 -22.71 -13.32 3.22
CA PRO A 76 -22.73 -13.98 4.51
C PRO A 76 -21.33 -14.33 5.05
N VAL A 77 -20.35 -14.58 4.17
CA VAL A 77 -18.97 -14.91 4.58
C VAL A 77 -18.28 -13.63 5.07
N SER A 78 -18.38 -12.55 4.31
CA SER A 78 -17.85 -11.25 4.70
C SER A 78 -18.46 -10.76 6.03
N ARG A 79 -19.78 -10.92 6.19
CA ARG A 79 -20.48 -10.57 7.43
C ARG A 79 -19.96 -11.38 8.61
N LEU A 80 -19.82 -12.71 8.44
CA LEU A 80 -19.32 -13.60 9.51
C LEU A 80 -17.92 -13.18 9.95
N GLN A 81 -17.03 -12.84 9.02
CA GLN A 81 -15.66 -12.43 9.35
C GLN A 81 -15.63 -11.12 10.14
N VAL A 82 -16.41 -10.12 9.73
CA VAL A 82 -16.51 -8.83 10.45
C VAL A 82 -17.13 -9.01 11.83
N GLU A 83 -18.24 -9.74 11.95
CA GLU A 83 -18.88 -10.05 13.25
C GLU A 83 -17.95 -10.85 14.17
N THR A 84 -17.12 -11.73 13.62
CA THR A 84 -16.14 -12.49 14.40
C THR A 84 -15.05 -11.57 14.96
N LEU A 85 -14.59 -10.59 14.17
CA LEU A 85 -13.66 -9.58 14.67
C LEU A 85 -14.32 -8.72 15.76
N ASP A 86 -15.57 -8.28 15.58
CA ASP A 86 -16.34 -7.55 16.61
C ASP A 86 -16.38 -8.30 17.94
N LYS A 87 -16.72 -9.60 17.89
CA LYS A 87 -16.78 -10.47 19.07
C LYS A 87 -15.42 -10.64 19.74
N ASN A 88 -14.37 -10.88 18.94
CA ASN A 88 -13.01 -11.09 19.44
C ASN A 88 -12.45 -9.79 20.04
N ALA A 89 -12.58 -8.65 19.36
CA ALA A 89 -12.12 -7.37 19.85
C ALA A 89 -12.78 -7.01 21.20
N LYS A 90 -14.08 -7.24 21.31
CA LYS A 90 -14.83 -7.03 22.57
C LYS A 90 -14.40 -8.01 23.68
N ALA A 91 -14.25 -9.29 23.36
CA ALA A 91 -13.90 -10.31 24.34
C ALA A 91 -12.51 -10.09 24.94
N TYR A 92 -11.56 -9.61 24.15
CA TYR A 92 -10.17 -9.38 24.58
C TYR A 92 -9.86 -7.92 24.89
N GLY A 93 -10.84 -7.02 24.79
CA GLY A 93 -10.68 -5.58 25.14
C GLY A 93 -9.73 -4.83 24.21
N LEU A 94 -9.66 -5.21 22.94
CA LEU A 94 -8.78 -4.54 21.96
C LEU A 94 -9.30 -3.14 21.64
N THR A 95 -8.39 -2.23 21.34
CA THR A 95 -8.76 -0.98 20.64
C THR A 95 -9.26 -1.36 19.24
N TYR A 96 -10.52 -1.04 18.93
CA TYR A 96 -11.18 -1.49 17.70
C TYR A 96 -12.00 -0.37 17.07
N PHE A 97 -11.75 -0.12 15.78
CA PHE A 97 -12.57 0.76 14.95
C PHE A 97 -13.49 -0.09 14.08
N ASN A 98 -14.71 -0.33 14.58
CA ASN A 98 -15.71 -1.10 13.86
C ASN A 98 -16.20 -0.38 12.60
N MET A 99 -16.98 -1.06 11.76
CA MET A 99 -17.45 -0.57 10.46
C MET A 99 -18.16 0.80 10.53
N ASN A 100 -18.77 1.15 11.67
CA ASN A 100 -19.52 2.39 11.87
C ASN A 100 -18.72 3.46 12.64
N ASP A 101 -17.48 3.16 13.06
CA ASP A 101 -16.60 4.14 13.69
C ASP A 101 -16.10 5.13 12.64
N LYS A 102 -16.16 6.44 12.94
CA LYS A 102 -15.62 7.48 12.05
C LYS A 102 -14.13 7.29 11.71
N ARG A 103 -13.37 6.60 12.57
CA ARG A 103 -11.96 6.29 12.36
C ARG A 103 -11.73 5.02 11.56
N GLN A 104 -12.81 4.30 11.21
CA GLN A 104 -12.72 3.08 10.38
C GLN A 104 -12.12 3.42 9.02
N GLY A 105 -11.35 2.50 8.48
CA GLY A 105 -10.72 2.59 7.18
C GLY A 105 -9.69 1.49 7.00
N ILE A 106 -8.96 1.57 5.91
CA ILE A 106 -7.91 0.60 5.57
C ILE A 106 -6.84 0.58 6.67
N VAL A 107 -6.50 -0.60 7.14
CA VAL A 107 -5.57 -0.82 8.28
C VAL A 107 -4.26 -0.04 8.12
N HIS A 108 -3.68 0.01 6.91
CA HIS A 108 -2.45 0.74 6.61
C HIS A 108 -2.64 2.25 6.39
N VAL A 109 -3.87 2.74 6.43
CA VAL A 109 -4.20 4.17 6.47
C VAL A 109 -4.44 4.60 7.91
N ILE A 110 -5.26 3.87 8.67
CA ILE A 110 -5.65 4.26 10.03
C ILE A 110 -4.48 4.19 11.01
N GLY A 111 -3.55 3.23 10.87
CA GLY A 111 -2.38 3.12 11.72
C GLY A 111 -1.54 4.41 11.74
N PRO A 112 -1.06 4.89 10.59
CA PRO A 112 -0.40 6.19 10.45
C PRO A 112 -1.27 7.37 10.87
N GLU A 113 -2.52 7.41 10.42
CA GLU A 113 -3.44 8.52 10.66
C GLU A 113 -3.72 8.74 12.16
N GLN A 114 -3.78 7.67 12.93
CA GLN A 114 -3.96 7.74 14.38
C GLN A 114 -2.64 7.95 15.15
N GLY A 115 -1.48 7.90 14.48
CA GLY A 115 -0.18 7.88 15.15
C GLY A 115 0.09 6.57 15.90
N ALA A 116 -0.60 5.50 15.53
CA ALA A 116 -0.35 4.15 16.06
C ALA A 116 0.92 3.54 15.46
N THR A 117 1.38 4.07 14.33
CA THR A 117 2.68 3.81 13.73
C THR A 117 3.60 4.97 14.05
N LEU A 118 4.68 4.70 14.78
CA LEU A 118 5.66 5.72 15.18
C LEU A 118 7.08 5.28 14.79
N PRO A 119 8.00 6.23 14.52
CA PRO A 119 9.36 5.89 14.15
C PRO A 119 10.06 4.97 15.14
N GLY A 120 10.82 4.02 14.62
CA GLY A 120 11.60 3.08 15.42
C GLY A 120 10.85 1.84 15.88
N MET A 121 9.54 1.71 15.58
CA MET A 121 8.76 0.54 15.95
C MET A 121 8.98 -0.65 15.02
N THR A 122 8.77 -1.84 15.55
CA THR A 122 8.40 -3.03 14.77
C THR A 122 6.87 -3.08 14.63
N VAL A 123 6.37 -3.22 13.40
CA VAL A 123 4.93 -3.23 13.08
C VAL A 123 4.58 -4.46 12.26
N VAL A 124 3.63 -5.24 12.70
CA VAL A 124 3.14 -6.41 11.96
C VAL A 124 1.63 -6.40 11.78
N CYS A 125 1.17 -7.07 10.74
CA CYS A 125 -0.22 -7.27 10.41
C CYS A 125 -0.35 -8.53 9.53
N GLY A 126 -1.49 -9.18 9.55
CA GLY A 126 -1.81 -10.29 8.64
C GLY A 126 -2.04 -9.88 7.19
N ASP A 127 -1.43 -8.78 6.74
CA ASP A 127 -1.49 -8.26 5.37
C ASP A 127 -0.08 -7.90 4.87
N SER A 128 0.22 -8.27 3.62
CA SER A 128 1.55 -8.08 3.02
C SER A 128 1.96 -6.60 2.88
N HIS A 129 0.99 -5.68 2.70
CA HIS A 129 1.26 -4.25 2.55
C HIS A 129 1.54 -3.52 3.88
N THR A 130 1.75 -4.27 4.96
CA THR A 130 2.30 -3.75 6.23
C THR A 130 3.63 -3.02 6.02
N SER A 131 4.37 -3.32 4.95
CA SER A 131 5.56 -2.55 4.54
C SER A 131 5.31 -1.05 4.40
N THR A 132 4.06 -0.60 4.19
CA THR A 132 3.66 0.82 4.21
C THR A 132 4.21 1.58 5.41
N HIS A 133 4.19 0.96 6.58
CA HIS A 133 4.60 1.58 7.84
C HIS A 133 6.12 1.87 7.91
N GLY A 134 6.92 1.23 7.05
CA GLY A 134 8.34 1.53 6.91
C GLY A 134 8.65 2.96 6.46
N ALA A 135 7.67 3.66 5.88
CA ALA A 135 7.77 5.10 5.58
C ALA A 135 8.06 5.98 6.81
N PHE A 136 7.81 5.45 8.00
CA PHE A 136 8.06 6.12 9.28
C PHE A 136 9.40 5.71 9.93
N GLY A 137 10.29 5.04 9.21
CA GLY A 137 11.49 4.47 9.82
C GLY A 137 11.15 3.34 10.79
N CYS A 138 10.19 2.50 10.43
CA CYS A 138 9.77 1.30 11.15
C CYS A 138 10.31 0.05 10.46
N LEU A 139 10.52 -1.03 11.22
CA LEU A 139 10.63 -2.37 10.67
C LEU A 139 9.23 -2.97 10.59
N ALA A 140 8.63 -2.94 9.40
CA ALA A 140 7.24 -3.30 9.19
C ALA A 140 7.09 -4.34 8.08
N HIS A 141 6.37 -5.41 8.36
CA HIS A 141 6.11 -6.47 7.37
C HIS A 141 4.88 -7.30 7.69
N GLY A 142 4.32 -7.94 6.65
CA GLY A 142 3.22 -8.87 6.76
C GLY A 142 3.63 -10.18 7.44
N ILE A 143 2.67 -10.81 8.12
CA ILE A 143 2.81 -12.10 8.80
C ILE A 143 1.64 -13.03 8.45
N GLY A 144 1.86 -14.34 8.56
CA GLY A 144 0.83 -15.35 8.35
C GLY A 144 -0.11 -15.52 9.57
N THR A 145 -1.25 -16.19 9.37
CA THR A 145 -2.27 -16.37 10.43
C THR A 145 -1.73 -17.02 11.71
N SER A 146 -0.86 -18.03 11.60
CA SER A 146 -0.22 -18.66 12.77
C SER A 146 0.75 -17.72 13.48
N GLU A 147 1.38 -16.81 12.75
CA GLU A 147 2.23 -15.77 13.34
C GLU A 147 1.39 -14.67 14.01
N VAL A 148 0.17 -14.38 13.49
CA VAL A 148 -0.80 -13.48 14.15
C VAL A 148 -1.15 -14.02 15.53
N GLU A 149 -1.45 -15.33 15.66
CA GLU A 149 -1.70 -15.97 16.95
C GLU A 149 -0.47 -15.86 17.87
N HIS A 150 0.71 -16.17 17.34
CA HIS A 150 1.96 -16.10 18.09
C HIS A 150 2.23 -14.69 18.64
N VAL A 151 2.07 -13.67 17.81
CA VAL A 151 2.26 -12.25 18.22
C VAL A 151 1.22 -11.82 19.24
N LEU A 152 -0.04 -12.21 19.10
CA LEU A 152 -1.07 -11.96 20.10
C LEU A 152 -0.67 -12.56 21.46
N ALA A 153 -0.22 -13.82 21.45
CA ALA A 153 0.12 -14.57 22.68
C ALA A 153 1.40 -14.09 23.37
N THR A 154 2.40 -13.62 22.63
CA THR A 154 3.77 -13.43 23.14
C THR A 154 4.35 -12.05 22.89
N GLN A 155 3.76 -11.25 22.03
CA GLN A 155 4.28 -9.98 21.52
C GLN A 155 5.67 -10.13 20.85
N THR A 156 5.96 -11.31 20.32
CA THR A 156 7.22 -11.61 19.64
C THR A 156 7.00 -12.31 18.31
N LEU A 157 8.02 -12.33 17.47
CA LEU A 157 8.03 -13.05 16.20
C LEU A 157 9.37 -13.76 16.02
N LEU A 158 9.33 -14.99 15.50
CA LEU A 158 10.52 -15.71 15.05
C LEU A 158 10.87 -15.27 13.63
N ALA A 159 12.06 -14.76 13.42
CA ALA A 159 12.50 -14.25 12.13
C ALA A 159 13.99 -14.50 11.87
N LYS A 160 14.39 -14.51 10.60
CA LYS A 160 15.80 -14.44 10.19
C LYS A 160 16.07 -13.06 9.58
N LYS A 161 17.25 -12.51 9.91
CA LYS A 161 17.65 -11.19 9.41
C LYS A 161 17.82 -11.23 7.88
N SER A 162 17.14 -10.32 7.18
CA SER A 162 17.29 -10.15 5.73
C SER A 162 18.60 -9.41 5.40
N LYS A 163 19.04 -9.50 4.14
CA LYS A 163 20.07 -8.61 3.59
C LYS A 163 19.51 -7.18 3.46
N ALA A 164 20.41 -6.19 3.41
CA ALA A 164 20.04 -4.80 3.24
C ALA A 164 20.24 -4.36 1.78
N MET A 165 19.21 -3.77 1.16
CA MET A 165 19.29 -3.15 -0.17
C MET A 165 19.02 -1.65 -0.04
N LEU A 166 19.81 -0.84 -0.74
CA LEU A 166 19.52 0.59 -0.92
C LEU A 166 19.00 0.84 -2.33
N VAL A 167 17.82 1.44 -2.43
CA VAL A 167 17.32 2.02 -3.68
C VAL A 167 17.49 3.54 -3.59
N GLN A 168 18.52 4.04 -4.26
CA GLN A 168 18.90 5.45 -4.27
C GLN A 168 18.26 6.16 -5.45
N VAL A 169 17.30 7.04 -5.18
CA VAL A 169 16.57 7.82 -6.20
C VAL A 169 16.99 9.28 -6.09
N ASP A 170 17.85 9.70 -7.00
CA ASP A 170 18.39 11.06 -7.03
C ASP A 170 17.81 11.90 -8.18
N GLY A 171 17.98 13.21 -8.08
CA GLY A 171 17.39 14.19 -8.99
C GLY A 171 16.01 14.67 -8.53
N ALA A 172 15.38 15.48 -9.35
CA ALA A 172 14.04 16.02 -9.14
C ALA A 172 13.03 15.30 -10.05
N LEU A 173 11.85 14.97 -9.50
CA LEU A 173 10.77 14.42 -10.30
C LEU A 173 10.24 15.45 -11.30
N PRO A 174 9.99 15.06 -12.55
CA PRO A 174 9.26 15.90 -13.50
C PRO A 174 7.83 16.22 -12.99
N ALA A 175 7.29 17.35 -13.40
CA ALA A 175 5.90 17.68 -13.08
C ALA A 175 4.93 16.58 -13.58
N GLY A 176 3.95 16.22 -12.77
CA GLY A 176 2.98 15.15 -13.07
C GLY A 176 3.46 13.72 -12.81
N VAL A 177 4.71 13.53 -12.39
CA VAL A 177 5.26 12.26 -11.93
C VAL A 177 5.14 12.17 -10.41
N THR A 178 4.73 11.03 -9.90
CA THR A 178 4.39 10.81 -8.49
C THR A 178 5.22 9.69 -7.85
N ALA A 179 5.06 9.51 -6.55
CA ALA A 179 5.66 8.39 -5.81
C ALA A 179 5.27 7.01 -6.38
N LYS A 180 4.06 6.88 -6.94
CA LYS A 180 3.60 5.66 -7.61
C LYS A 180 4.45 5.35 -8.84
N ASP A 181 4.78 6.37 -9.61
CA ASP A 181 5.62 6.20 -10.80
C ASP A 181 7.05 5.82 -10.43
N ILE A 182 7.60 6.38 -9.33
CA ILE A 182 8.91 5.96 -8.81
C ILE A 182 8.92 4.47 -8.52
N VAL A 183 7.98 3.99 -7.70
CA VAL A 183 8.02 2.59 -7.25
C VAL A 183 7.72 1.62 -8.38
N LEU A 184 6.84 1.97 -9.33
CA LEU A 184 6.60 1.18 -10.53
C LEU A 184 7.85 1.11 -11.43
N ALA A 185 8.55 2.23 -11.64
CA ALA A 185 9.81 2.25 -12.38
C ALA A 185 10.91 1.42 -11.69
N VAL A 186 10.98 1.46 -10.36
CA VAL A 186 11.89 0.61 -9.59
C VAL A 186 11.56 -0.87 -9.79
N ILE A 187 10.29 -1.26 -9.64
CA ILE A 187 9.85 -2.65 -9.82
C ILE A 187 10.09 -3.12 -11.26
N GLY A 188 9.80 -2.28 -12.25
CA GLY A 188 10.08 -2.58 -13.65
C GLY A 188 11.58 -2.82 -13.92
N ARG A 189 12.46 -2.16 -13.16
CA ARG A 189 13.90 -2.29 -13.31
C ARG A 189 14.50 -3.51 -12.60
N ILE A 190 14.05 -3.81 -11.36
CA ILE A 190 14.62 -4.91 -10.57
C ILE A 190 13.83 -6.21 -10.64
N GLY A 191 12.58 -6.14 -11.14
CA GLY A 191 11.65 -7.27 -11.20
C GLY A 191 10.94 -7.53 -9.87
N THR A 192 9.90 -8.37 -9.91
CA THR A 192 9.11 -8.79 -8.74
C THR A 192 9.86 -9.70 -7.78
N ALA A 193 10.98 -10.27 -8.20
CA ALA A 193 11.85 -11.10 -7.38
C ALA A 193 13.16 -10.39 -6.96
N GLY A 194 13.44 -9.18 -7.46
CA GLY A 194 14.71 -8.50 -7.24
C GLY A 194 14.99 -8.14 -5.78
N GLY A 195 13.95 -7.95 -4.98
CA GLY A 195 14.02 -7.69 -3.54
C GLY A 195 13.96 -8.93 -2.65
N THR A 196 13.88 -10.14 -3.24
CA THR A 196 13.75 -11.38 -2.45
C THR A 196 14.93 -11.59 -1.51
N GLY A 197 14.64 -11.75 -0.22
CA GLY A 197 15.67 -11.88 0.82
C GLY A 197 16.24 -10.55 1.31
N TYR A 198 15.74 -9.43 0.84
CA TYR A 198 16.14 -8.08 1.25
C TYR A 198 15.09 -7.34 2.05
N ALA A 199 15.56 -6.45 2.92
CA ALA A 199 14.84 -5.28 3.40
C ALA A 199 15.35 -4.07 2.60
N ILE A 200 14.47 -3.32 1.96
CA ILE A 200 14.84 -2.20 1.09
C ILE A 200 14.78 -0.89 1.89
N GLU A 201 15.89 -0.14 1.90
CA GLU A 201 15.89 1.27 2.28
C GLU A 201 15.80 2.12 1.02
N PHE A 202 14.79 3.00 0.96
CA PHE A 202 14.67 3.99 -0.12
C PHE A 202 15.31 5.30 0.33
N GLY A 203 16.25 5.79 -0.46
CA GLY A 203 17.01 7.01 -0.19
C GLY A 203 17.13 7.91 -1.42
N GLY A 204 17.87 8.98 -1.28
CA GLY A 204 18.13 9.95 -2.34
C GLY A 204 17.29 11.22 -2.23
N ALA A 205 17.63 12.20 -3.05
CA ALA A 205 17.03 13.52 -3.01
C ALA A 205 15.52 13.47 -3.34
N ALA A 206 15.14 12.69 -4.34
CA ALA A 206 13.74 12.54 -4.74
C ALA A 206 12.88 11.91 -3.64
N ILE A 207 13.40 10.89 -2.91
CA ILE A 207 12.66 10.26 -1.81
C ILE A 207 12.50 11.23 -0.62
N ARG A 208 13.55 11.98 -0.28
CA ARG A 208 13.46 12.99 0.80
C ARG A 208 12.46 14.10 0.49
N ALA A 209 12.31 14.45 -0.77
CA ALA A 209 11.36 15.50 -1.22
C ALA A 209 9.88 15.02 -1.21
N LEU A 210 9.61 13.72 -1.06
CA LEU A 210 8.25 13.21 -0.99
C LEU A 210 7.56 13.62 0.30
N SER A 211 6.25 13.85 0.19
CA SER A 211 5.32 13.88 1.34
C SER A 211 5.29 12.53 2.05
N MET A 212 4.72 12.48 3.25
CA MET A 212 4.52 11.18 3.94
C MET A 212 3.62 10.24 3.17
N GLU A 213 2.59 10.75 2.51
CA GLU A 213 1.70 9.99 1.62
C GLU A 213 2.47 9.35 0.47
N GLY A 214 3.35 10.11 -0.17
CA GLY A 214 4.25 9.58 -1.21
C GLY A 214 5.23 8.53 -0.69
N ARG A 215 5.82 8.75 0.50
CA ARG A 215 6.70 7.77 1.15
C ARG A 215 5.96 6.48 1.50
N MET A 216 4.73 6.58 1.98
CA MET A 216 3.87 5.42 2.25
C MET A 216 3.56 4.65 0.96
N THR A 217 3.31 5.33 -0.16
CA THR A 217 3.13 4.68 -1.48
C THR A 217 4.36 3.89 -1.91
N VAL A 218 5.57 4.46 -1.77
CA VAL A 218 6.82 3.77 -2.12
C VAL A 218 7.03 2.53 -1.24
N CYS A 219 6.92 2.68 0.08
CA CYS A 219 7.11 1.57 1.03
C CYS A 219 6.01 0.50 0.89
N ASN A 220 4.75 0.90 0.60
CA ASN A 220 3.64 -0.03 0.36
C ASN A 220 3.98 -1.03 -0.73
N MET A 221 4.56 -0.58 -1.84
CA MET A 221 4.85 -1.43 -2.99
C MET A 221 6.23 -2.08 -2.96
N ALA A 222 7.02 -1.94 -1.90
CA ALA A 222 8.28 -2.65 -1.76
C ALA A 222 8.09 -4.18 -1.79
N ILE A 223 6.97 -4.67 -1.24
CA ILE A 223 6.62 -6.09 -1.27
C ILE A 223 6.39 -6.61 -2.71
N GLU A 224 5.99 -5.74 -3.64
CA GLU A 224 5.79 -6.10 -5.04
C GLU A 224 7.11 -6.32 -5.80
N ALA A 225 8.22 -5.84 -5.24
CA ALA A 225 9.57 -6.21 -5.67
C ALA A 225 10.10 -7.48 -5.00
N GLY A 226 9.28 -8.17 -4.17
CA GLY A 226 9.66 -9.35 -3.41
C GLY A 226 10.40 -9.06 -2.10
N ALA A 227 10.53 -7.80 -1.70
CA ALA A 227 11.22 -7.44 -0.47
C ALA A 227 10.44 -7.81 0.79
N ARG A 228 11.15 -8.12 1.88
CA ARG A 228 10.55 -8.37 3.20
C ARG A 228 9.93 -7.10 3.79
N ALA A 229 10.58 -5.97 3.62
CA ALA A 229 10.17 -4.66 4.11
C ALA A 229 10.70 -3.56 3.19
N GLY A 230 10.01 -2.42 3.18
CA GLY A 230 10.51 -1.17 2.61
C GLY A 230 10.58 -0.12 3.71
N MET A 231 11.61 0.70 3.76
CA MET A 231 11.77 1.71 4.80
C MET A 231 12.39 3.00 4.27
N ILE A 232 12.10 4.09 4.95
CA ILE A 232 12.66 5.42 4.67
C ILE A 232 13.16 5.99 6.00
N ALA A 233 14.35 6.59 5.97
CA ALA A 233 14.95 7.24 7.14
C ALA A 233 14.06 8.37 7.67
N VAL A 234 14.07 8.53 8.98
CA VAL A 234 13.28 9.56 9.67
C VAL A 234 13.90 10.94 9.44
N ASP A 235 13.07 11.89 9.06
CA ASP A 235 13.43 13.30 8.93
C ASP A 235 12.34 14.20 9.54
N GLN A 236 12.45 15.51 9.33
CA GLN A 236 11.48 16.46 9.86
C GLN A 236 10.06 16.24 9.31
N THR A 237 9.93 15.83 8.05
CA THR A 237 8.63 15.50 7.43
C THR A 237 7.91 14.40 8.19
N THR A 238 8.65 13.35 8.58
CA THR A 238 8.12 12.25 9.39
C THR A 238 7.68 12.72 10.77
N ILE A 239 8.53 13.52 11.45
CA ILE A 239 8.27 14.03 12.79
C ILE A 239 7.04 14.93 12.79
N ASP A 240 6.92 15.82 11.81
CA ASP A 240 5.78 16.74 11.71
C ASP A 240 4.48 16.01 11.44
N TYR A 241 4.52 14.94 10.62
CA TYR A 241 3.34 14.12 10.32
C TYR A 241 2.77 13.43 11.56
N VAL A 242 3.60 12.88 12.44
CA VAL A 242 3.13 12.16 13.62
C VAL A 242 2.80 13.06 14.80
N LYS A 243 3.17 14.34 14.75
CA LYS A 243 2.96 15.28 15.86
C LYS A 243 1.48 15.50 16.17
N GLY A 244 1.11 15.34 17.43
CA GLY A 244 -0.24 15.63 17.91
C GLY A 244 -1.30 14.62 17.52
N ARG A 245 -0.93 13.48 16.93
CA ARG A 245 -1.88 12.40 16.64
C ARG A 245 -2.27 11.65 17.91
N PRO A 246 -3.46 10.99 17.94
CA PRO A 246 -4.03 10.41 19.17
C PRO A 246 -3.11 9.45 19.93
N PHE A 247 -2.34 8.61 19.23
CA PHE A 247 -1.40 7.66 19.85
C PHE A 247 0.04 8.17 19.92
N SER A 248 0.31 9.38 19.47
CA SER A 248 1.64 9.98 19.55
C SER A 248 1.98 10.41 20.97
N PRO A 249 3.25 10.33 21.37
CA PRO A 249 3.68 10.82 22.68
C PRO A 249 3.43 12.33 22.80
N ALA A 250 3.23 12.80 24.03
CA ALA A 250 3.00 14.21 24.34
C ALA A 250 3.92 14.69 25.47
N GLY A 251 4.05 16.02 25.59
CA GLY A 251 4.85 16.65 26.65
C GLY A 251 6.31 16.18 26.65
N PRO A 252 6.90 15.89 27.83
CA PRO A 252 8.30 15.45 27.93
C PRO A 252 8.61 14.15 27.20
N HIS A 253 7.60 13.30 26.96
CA HIS A 253 7.76 12.08 26.17
C HIS A 253 7.97 12.38 24.69
N TRP A 254 7.34 13.44 24.18
CA TRP A 254 7.52 13.89 22.79
C TRP A 254 8.97 14.29 22.53
N GLU A 255 9.56 15.12 23.39
CA GLU A 255 10.94 15.60 23.22
C GLU A 255 11.94 14.43 23.22
N ARG A 256 11.76 13.47 24.12
CA ARG A 256 12.60 12.25 24.18
C ARG A 256 12.42 11.39 22.93
N ALA A 257 11.19 11.24 22.46
CA ALA A 257 10.89 10.47 21.25
C ALA A 257 11.55 11.12 20.02
N VAL A 258 11.40 12.42 19.83
CA VAL A 258 12.01 13.17 18.73
C VAL A 258 13.53 13.05 18.76
N ALA A 259 14.16 13.16 19.94
CA ALA A 259 15.61 12.99 20.08
C ALA A 259 16.08 11.60 19.60
N TYR A 260 15.34 10.55 19.96
CA TYR A 260 15.60 9.19 19.49
C TYR A 260 15.30 9.04 17.98
N TRP A 261 14.15 9.51 17.50
CA TRP A 261 13.74 9.38 16.11
C TRP A 261 14.74 10.01 15.13
N ARG A 262 15.39 11.10 15.51
CA ARG A 262 16.43 11.75 14.70
C ARG A 262 17.67 10.89 14.49
N THR A 263 17.85 9.80 15.25
CA THR A 263 18.95 8.84 15.06
C THR A 263 18.62 7.74 14.07
N LEU A 264 17.35 7.63 13.61
CA LEU A 264 16.84 6.56 12.76
C LEU A 264 17.10 6.86 11.27
N HIS A 265 18.34 6.76 10.90
CA HIS A 265 18.86 6.83 9.53
C HIS A 265 20.11 5.95 9.45
N SER A 266 20.49 5.53 8.27
CA SER A 266 21.75 4.80 8.04
C SER A 266 22.95 5.70 8.36
N ASP A 267 23.95 5.14 9.01
CA ASP A 267 25.20 5.86 9.30
C ASP A 267 25.92 6.26 8.01
N PRO A 268 26.61 7.40 7.97
CA PRO A 268 27.48 7.72 6.84
C PRO A 268 28.48 6.58 6.61
N GLY A 269 28.50 6.03 5.38
CA GLY A 269 29.36 4.90 5.02
C GLY A 269 28.85 3.53 5.47
N ALA A 270 27.57 3.41 5.89
CA ALA A 270 26.93 2.12 6.10
C ALA A 270 26.99 1.29 4.80
N ARG A 271 27.19 -0.02 4.95
CA ARG A 271 27.31 -0.93 3.82
C ARG A 271 25.98 -1.62 3.57
N PHE A 272 25.55 -1.61 2.32
CA PHE A 272 24.41 -2.37 1.83
C PHE A 272 24.92 -3.56 1.00
N ASP A 273 24.18 -4.66 1.04
CA ASP A 273 24.51 -5.85 0.23
C ASP A 273 24.24 -5.59 -1.27
N LEU A 274 23.30 -4.69 -1.57
CA LEU A 274 22.99 -4.27 -2.94
C LEU A 274 22.59 -2.78 -2.95
N VAL A 275 23.06 -2.06 -3.96
CA VAL A 275 22.66 -0.66 -4.21
C VAL A 275 22.12 -0.53 -5.63
N VAL A 276 20.93 0.03 -5.75
CA VAL A 276 20.28 0.32 -7.03
C VAL A 276 20.13 1.83 -7.17
N HIS A 277 20.69 2.41 -8.24
CA HIS A 277 20.58 3.84 -8.52
C HIS A 277 19.49 4.09 -9.56
N VAL A 278 18.65 5.08 -9.30
CA VAL A 278 17.57 5.53 -10.19
C VAL A 278 17.66 7.05 -10.35
N ASN A 279 17.61 7.54 -11.58
CA ASN A 279 17.53 8.97 -11.86
C ASN A 279 16.06 9.39 -11.93
N ALA A 280 15.62 10.18 -10.97
CA ALA A 280 14.23 10.67 -10.90
C ALA A 280 13.82 11.50 -12.11
N ALA A 281 14.76 12.24 -12.71
CA ALA A 281 14.48 13.10 -13.86
C ALA A 281 14.12 12.32 -15.15
N GLU A 282 14.43 11.04 -15.20
CA GLU A 282 14.12 10.16 -16.33
C GLU A 282 12.80 9.39 -16.16
N ILE A 283 12.17 9.48 -14.98
CA ILE A 283 10.92 8.79 -14.72
C ILE A 283 9.78 9.57 -15.38
N LEU A 284 9.00 8.87 -16.18
CA LEU A 284 7.75 9.34 -16.77
C LEU A 284 6.56 8.70 -16.06
N PRO A 285 5.31 9.19 -16.22
CA PRO A 285 4.14 8.51 -15.72
C PRO A 285 4.09 7.05 -16.20
N GLN A 286 3.90 6.12 -15.28
CA GLN A 286 4.01 4.68 -15.50
C GLN A 286 2.63 4.03 -15.66
N VAL A 287 2.55 3.01 -16.52
CA VAL A 287 1.36 2.18 -16.73
C VAL A 287 1.79 0.72 -16.83
N THR A 288 1.21 -0.17 -16.02
CA THR A 288 1.44 -1.60 -16.22
C THR A 288 0.64 -2.10 -17.42
N TRP A 289 1.28 -2.91 -18.29
CA TRP A 289 0.66 -3.46 -19.49
C TRP A 289 0.29 -4.94 -19.37
N GLY A 290 0.84 -5.65 -18.38
CA GLY A 290 0.65 -7.09 -18.19
C GLY A 290 0.02 -7.46 -16.86
N THR A 291 0.27 -8.68 -16.40
CA THR A 291 -0.32 -9.31 -15.22
C THR A 291 0.59 -9.30 -13.99
N SER A 292 1.63 -8.48 -14.02
CA SER A 292 2.59 -8.30 -12.92
C SER A 292 3.01 -6.83 -12.85
N PRO A 293 3.30 -6.27 -11.65
CA PRO A 293 3.78 -4.89 -11.52
C PRO A 293 5.11 -4.61 -12.24
N GLU A 294 5.94 -5.63 -12.51
CA GLU A 294 7.17 -5.47 -13.31
C GLU A 294 6.90 -5.30 -14.80
N MET A 295 5.73 -5.74 -15.29
CA MET A 295 5.29 -5.55 -16.67
C MET A 295 4.74 -4.13 -16.83
N VAL A 296 5.64 -3.16 -16.78
CA VAL A 296 5.35 -1.71 -16.75
C VAL A 296 6.16 -0.98 -17.82
N THR A 297 5.60 0.11 -18.32
CA THR A 297 6.28 1.03 -19.24
C THR A 297 5.78 2.45 -19.04
N ALA A 298 6.49 3.43 -19.58
CA ALA A 298 6.06 4.81 -19.57
C ALA A 298 4.82 5.02 -20.46
N ILE A 299 4.04 6.06 -20.16
CA ILE A 299 2.80 6.39 -20.90
C ILE A 299 3.02 6.65 -22.39
N ASP A 300 4.17 7.17 -22.79
CA ASP A 300 4.57 7.40 -24.18
C ASP A 300 5.16 6.16 -24.86
N GLY A 301 5.27 5.04 -24.13
CA GLY A 301 5.80 3.78 -24.60
C GLY A 301 4.77 2.92 -25.32
N ARG A 302 5.19 1.70 -25.59
CA ARG A 302 4.38 0.66 -26.24
C ARG A 302 4.42 -0.63 -25.44
N VAL A 303 3.41 -1.45 -25.61
CA VAL A 303 3.39 -2.84 -25.14
C VAL A 303 4.59 -3.57 -25.73
N PRO A 304 5.49 -4.14 -24.92
CA PRO A 304 6.67 -4.82 -25.44
C PRO A 304 6.33 -6.01 -26.35
N ASP A 305 7.24 -6.28 -27.29
CA ASP A 305 7.14 -7.41 -28.21
C ASP A 305 7.86 -8.63 -27.62
N PRO A 306 7.17 -9.74 -27.31
CA PRO A 306 7.79 -10.95 -26.76
C PRO A 306 8.88 -11.54 -27.68
N ASP A 307 8.79 -11.34 -29.00
CA ASP A 307 9.79 -11.85 -29.94
C ASP A 307 11.17 -11.19 -29.77
N LEU A 308 11.22 -10.04 -29.12
CA LEU A 308 12.47 -9.33 -28.79
C LEU A 308 13.08 -9.77 -27.44
N GLU A 309 12.33 -10.52 -26.62
CA GLU A 309 12.83 -11.03 -25.34
C GLU A 309 13.68 -12.29 -25.56
N LYS A 310 14.90 -12.26 -25.04
CA LYS A 310 15.88 -13.35 -25.21
C LYS A 310 15.70 -14.48 -24.21
N ASP A 311 15.22 -14.18 -23.02
CA ASP A 311 14.95 -15.18 -22.00
C ASP A 311 13.64 -15.91 -22.33
N PRO A 312 13.67 -17.23 -22.58
CA PRO A 312 12.47 -17.98 -22.96
C PRO A 312 11.40 -18.01 -21.88
N VAL A 313 11.78 -17.96 -20.60
CA VAL A 313 10.82 -17.95 -19.48
C VAL A 313 10.09 -16.61 -19.42
N ARG A 314 10.84 -15.51 -19.59
CA ARG A 314 10.23 -14.17 -19.66
C ARG A 314 9.36 -14.00 -20.90
N ARG A 315 9.80 -14.51 -22.05
CA ARG A 315 9.01 -14.49 -23.30
C ARG A 315 7.66 -15.19 -23.10
N ASP A 316 7.65 -16.42 -22.59
CA ASP A 316 6.42 -17.19 -22.32
C ASP A 316 5.50 -16.45 -21.34
N ALA A 317 6.05 -15.85 -20.28
CA ALA A 317 5.30 -15.03 -19.34
C ALA A 317 4.67 -13.79 -20.01
N MET A 318 5.42 -13.12 -20.90
CA MET A 318 4.90 -11.97 -21.67
C MET A 318 3.79 -12.38 -22.62
N GLU A 319 3.95 -13.48 -23.36
CA GLU A 319 2.92 -14.02 -24.27
C GLU A 319 1.63 -14.34 -23.53
N LYS A 320 1.71 -15.04 -22.38
CA LYS A 320 0.56 -15.34 -21.53
C LYS A 320 -0.12 -14.06 -21.01
N ALA A 321 0.67 -13.10 -20.57
CA ALA A 321 0.14 -11.83 -20.10
C ALA A 321 -0.59 -11.06 -21.20
N LEU A 322 -0.04 -11.02 -22.42
CA LEU A 322 -0.69 -10.37 -23.56
C LEU A 322 -2.02 -11.04 -23.94
N VAL A 323 -2.08 -12.38 -23.91
CA VAL A 323 -3.33 -13.13 -24.13
C VAL A 323 -4.36 -12.76 -23.07
N TYR A 324 -4.01 -12.81 -21.79
CA TYR A 324 -4.92 -12.45 -20.69
C TYR A 324 -5.40 -11.01 -20.79
N MET A 325 -4.47 -10.09 -21.01
CA MET A 325 -4.76 -8.65 -21.12
C MET A 325 -5.42 -8.29 -22.47
N ALA A 326 -5.52 -9.23 -23.42
CA ALA A 326 -5.99 -9.01 -24.80
C ALA A 326 -5.33 -7.76 -25.42
N LEU A 327 -4.02 -7.73 -25.40
CA LEU A 327 -3.19 -6.69 -26.00
C LEU A 327 -2.30 -7.30 -27.09
N ALA A 328 -2.11 -6.57 -28.18
CA ALA A 328 -1.14 -6.92 -29.20
C ALA A 328 0.23 -6.30 -28.86
N PRO A 329 1.33 -6.99 -29.23
CA PRO A 329 2.66 -6.37 -29.17
C PRO A 329 2.69 -5.03 -29.92
N ASN A 330 3.54 -4.13 -29.48
CA ASN A 330 3.74 -2.80 -30.07
C ASN A 330 2.51 -1.86 -30.01
N THR A 331 1.42 -2.24 -29.34
CA THR A 331 0.29 -1.32 -29.09
C THR A 331 0.76 -0.11 -28.30
N PRO A 332 0.54 1.13 -28.76
CA PRO A 332 0.82 2.31 -27.94
C PRO A 332 0.00 2.27 -26.64
N ILE A 333 0.62 2.60 -25.49
CA ILE A 333 -0.11 2.61 -24.21
C ILE A 333 -1.30 3.56 -24.27
N ALA A 334 -1.14 4.70 -24.93
CA ALA A 334 -2.21 5.68 -25.11
C ALA A 334 -3.43 5.19 -25.91
N ASP A 335 -3.30 4.11 -26.69
CA ASP A 335 -4.42 3.54 -27.45
C ASP A 335 -5.24 2.53 -26.64
N ILE A 336 -4.78 2.16 -25.44
CA ILE A 336 -5.47 1.19 -24.59
C ILE A 336 -6.69 1.82 -23.94
N ARG A 337 -7.88 1.41 -24.36
CA ARG A 337 -9.16 1.85 -23.79
C ARG A 337 -9.43 1.19 -22.46
N ILE A 338 -10.18 1.87 -21.60
CA ILE A 338 -10.58 1.38 -20.28
C ILE A 338 -12.11 1.32 -20.17
N ASP A 339 -12.60 0.41 -19.32
CA ASP A 339 -14.02 0.26 -18.99
C ASP A 339 -14.35 0.85 -17.60
N LYS A 340 -13.38 0.75 -16.67
CA LYS A 340 -13.55 1.20 -15.28
C LYS A 340 -12.34 1.98 -14.78
N VAL A 341 -12.57 2.81 -13.75
CA VAL A 341 -11.54 3.51 -12.99
C VAL A 341 -11.72 3.17 -11.52
N PHE A 342 -10.62 2.84 -10.85
CA PHE A 342 -10.56 2.68 -9.40
C PHE A 342 -9.49 3.58 -8.79
N ILE A 343 -9.91 4.55 -7.98
CA ILE A 343 -9.05 5.40 -7.16
C ILE A 343 -9.29 5.03 -5.71
N GLY A 344 -8.33 4.36 -5.09
CA GLY A 344 -8.47 3.78 -3.76
C GLY A 344 -7.26 2.95 -3.36
N SER A 345 -7.47 1.94 -2.49
CA SER A 345 -6.43 1.05 -1.97
C SER A 345 -5.55 1.68 -0.88
N CYS A 346 -4.90 0.86 -0.07
CA CYS A 346 -3.91 1.32 0.91
C CYS A 346 -2.71 2.06 0.27
N THR A 347 -2.52 1.89 -1.04
CA THR A 347 -1.47 2.56 -1.79
C THR A 347 -1.80 4.04 -2.02
N ASN A 348 -3.01 4.34 -2.54
CA ASN A 348 -3.37 5.69 -3.01
C ASN A 348 -4.84 6.05 -2.72
N SER A 349 -5.16 6.23 -1.46
CA SER A 349 -6.50 6.62 -0.99
C SER A 349 -6.46 7.71 0.09
N ARG A 350 -5.29 8.34 0.27
CA ARG A 350 -5.09 9.41 1.25
C ARG A 350 -5.52 10.74 0.66
N ILE A 351 -5.66 11.76 1.51
CA ILE A 351 -6.19 13.06 1.10
C ILE A 351 -5.40 13.70 -0.07
N GLU A 352 -4.09 13.54 -0.10
CA GLU A 352 -3.23 14.06 -1.16
C GLU A 352 -3.52 13.39 -2.51
N ASP A 353 -3.72 12.07 -2.50
CA ASP A 353 -4.10 11.28 -3.68
C ASP A 353 -5.44 11.75 -4.25
N LEU A 354 -6.42 11.97 -3.37
CA LEU A 354 -7.75 12.44 -3.75
C LEU A 354 -7.71 13.87 -4.31
N ARG A 355 -6.91 14.75 -3.72
CA ARG A 355 -6.70 16.13 -4.24
C ARG A 355 -6.09 16.11 -5.63
N ALA A 356 -5.04 15.28 -5.84
CA ALA A 356 -4.38 15.15 -7.14
C ALA A 356 -5.35 14.66 -8.22
N ALA A 357 -6.15 13.64 -7.93
CA ALA A 357 -7.16 13.12 -8.85
C ALA A 357 -8.29 14.13 -9.11
N ALA A 358 -8.80 14.81 -8.06
CA ALA A 358 -9.85 15.81 -8.18
C ALA A 358 -9.43 17.01 -9.05
N GLN A 359 -8.15 17.41 -8.97
CA GLN A 359 -7.62 18.48 -9.80
C GLN A 359 -7.72 18.14 -11.29
N VAL A 360 -7.50 16.88 -11.66
CA VAL A 360 -7.57 16.41 -13.06
C VAL A 360 -8.99 16.39 -13.60
N VAL A 361 -9.96 15.96 -12.79
CA VAL A 361 -11.36 15.79 -13.23
C VAL A 361 -12.21 17.07 -13.10
N ARG A 362 -11.72 18.10 -12.41
CA ARG A 362 -12.45 19.34 -12.16
C ARG A 362 -12.94 19.97 -13.46
N GLY A 363 -14.25 20.20 -13.55
CA GLY A 363 -14.92 20.82 -14.71
C GLY A 363 -14.95 19.94 -15.96
N LYS A 364 -14.61 18.66 -15.82
CA LYS A 364 -14.66 17.68 -16.92
C LYS A 364 -15.64 16.56 -16.55
N TYR A 365 -16.01 15.73 -17.51
CA TYR A 365 -16.89 14.59 -17.30
C TYR A 365 -16.24 13.30 -17.84
N ARG A 366 -16.49 12.17 -17.19
CA ARG A 366 -15.95 10.88 -17.61
C ARG A 366 -16.38 10.51 -19.03
N ALA A 367 -15.49 9.85 -19.74
CA ALA A 367 -15.78 9.39 -21.10
C ALA A 367 -16.95 8.40 -21.15
N SER A 368 -17.70 8.42 -22.25
CA SER A 368 -18.93 7.61 -22.39
C SER A 368 -18.69 6.10 -22.41
N ASN A 369 -17.48 5.64 -22.78
CA ASN A 369 -17.11 4.23 -22.72
C ASN A 369 -16.73 3.76 -21.30
N VAL A 370 -16.45 4.67 -20.36
CA VAL A 370 -16.16 4.32 -18.97
C VAL A 370 -17.47 4.02 -18.25
N LYS A 371 -17.73 2.74 -17.99
CA LYS A 371 -18.97 2.25 -17.35
C LYS A 371 -19.05 2.68 -15.89
N LEU A 372 -17.92 2.63 -15.18
CA LEU A 372 -17.83 2.97 -13.76
C LEU A 372 -16.49 3.63 -13.46
N ALA A 373 -16.54 4.77 -12.80
CA ALA A 373 -15.38 5.39 -12.18
C ALA A 373 -15.68 5.58 -10.70
N MET A 374 -14.88 4.99 -9.81
CA MET A 374 -15.12 5.06 -8.38
C MET A 374 -13.93 5.63 -7.62
N VAL A 375 -14.24 6.36 -6.56
CA VAL A 375 -13.27 6.94 -5.63
C VAL A 375 -13.61 6.46 -4.23
N VAL A 376 -12.66 5.76 -3.61
CA VAL A 376 -12.81 5.15 -2.29
C VAL A 376 -11.80 5.77 -1.34
N PRO A 377 -12.22 6.64 -0.41
CA PRO A 377 -11.35 7.20 0.61
C PRO A 377 -10.73 6.11 1.50
N GLY A 378 -9.51 6.34 1.96
CA GLY A 378 -8.77 5.35 2.76
C GLY A 378 -9.28 5.16 4.19
N SER A 379 -9.96 6.17 4.74
CA SER A 379 -10.58 6.14 6.06
C SER A 379 -11.76 7.08 6.15
N GLY A 380 -12.58 6.94 7.19
CA GLY A 380 -13.67 7.88 7.47
C GLY A 380 -13.17 9.29 7.76
N LEU A 381 -11.97 9.45 8.34
CA LEU A 381 -11.36 10.76 8.56
C LEU A 381 -10.87 11.40 7.25
N VAL A 382 -10.29 10.61 6.34
CA VAL A 382 -9.94 11.09 4.98
C VAL A 382 -11.21 11.49 4.23
N LYS A 383 -12.27 10.67 4.30
CA LYS A 383 -13.57 10.98 3.68
C LYS A 383 -14.12 12.31 4.19
N ASP A 384 -14.17 12.48 5.49
CA ASP A 384 -14.65 13.67 6.17
C ASP A 384 -13.85 14.93 5.75
N GLN A 385 -12.52 14.81 5.68
CA GLN A 385 -11.66 15.90 5.22
C GLN A 385 -11.91 16.21 3.75
N ALA A 386 -11.99 15.21 2.87
CA ALA A 386 -12.27 15.38 1.46
C ALA A 386 -13.63 16.04 1.20
N GLU A 387 -14.65 15.68 2.01
CA GLU A 387 -15.97 16.27 1.94
C GLU A 387 -15.97 17.73 2.39
N ARG A 388 -15.26 18.08 3.47
CA ARG A 388 -15.08 19.48 3.89
C ARG A 388 -14.36 20.33 2.84
N GLU A 389 -13.44 19.74 2.09
CA GLU A 389 -12.72 20.40 0.99
C GLU A 389 -13.53 20.43 -0.31
N GLY A 390 -14.72 19.81 -0.36
CA GLY A 390 -15.59 19.77 -1.54
C GLY A 390 -15.11 18.81 -2.64
N LEU A 391 -14.15 17.92 -2.35
CA LEU A 391 -13.61 17.00 -3.36
C LEU A 391 -14.67 16.01 -3.85
N HIS A 392 -15.54 15.54 -2.97
CA HIS A 392 -16.63 14.64 -3.31
C HIS A 392 -17.60 15.24 -4.35
N THR A 393 -17.86 16.53 -4.28
CA THR A 393 -18.69 17.23 -5.27
C THR A 393 -17.99 17.25 -6.63
N ILE A 394 -16.67 17.56 -6.65
CA ILE A 394 -15.90 17.56 -7.90
C ILE A 394 -15.94 16.20 -8.59
N PHE A 395 -15.78 15.10 -7.83
CA PHE A 395 -15.85 13.75 -8.38
C PHE A 395 -17.26 13.41 -8.89
N ARG A 396 -18.29 13.71 -8.13
CA ARG A 396 -19.70 13.47 -8.54
C ARG A 396 -20.07 14.27 -9.79
N ASP A 397 -19.69 15.53 -9.86
CA ASP A 397 -19.92 16.39 -11.03
C ASP A 397 -19.20 15.86 -12.27
N ALA A 398 -18.04 15.21 -12.08
CA ALA A 398 -17.31 14.53 -13.15
C ALA A 398 -17.87 13.14 -13.50
N GLY A 399 -18.95 12.68 -12.86
CA GLY A 399 -19.56 11.36 -13.09
C GLY A 399 -18.84 10.19 -12.40
N PHE A 400 -17.99 10.48 -11.38
CA PHE A 400 -17.35 9.46 -10.55
C PHE A 400 -18.23 9.17 -9.32
N GLU A 401 -18.29 7.91 -8.93
CA GLU A 401 -18.97 7.51 -7.71
C GLU A 401 -18.09 7.74 -6.48
N TRP A 402 -18.62 8.42 -5.48
CA TRP A 402 -18.00 8.65 -4.20
C TRP A 402 -18.46 7.59 -3.20
N ARG A 403 -17.52 6.84 -2.65
CA ARG A 403 -17.78 5.63 -1.88
C ARG A 403 -17.45 5.77 -0.39
N GLU A 404 -17.88 4.78 0.41
CA GLU A 404 -17.49 4.61 1.80
C GLU A 404 -16.07 4.00 1.91
N PRO A 405 -15.33 4.24 3.01
CA PRO A 405 -13.95 3.77 3.18
C PRO A 405 -13.82 2.24 3.25
N GLY A 406 -12.80 1.68 2.62
CA GLY A 406 -12.49 0.26 2.65
C GLY A 406 -11.51 -0.15 1.56
N CYS A 407 -11.10 -1.42 1.54
CA CYS A 407 -10.21 -1.95 0.53
C CYS A 407 -10.86 -2.06 -0.85
N SER A 408 -12.19 -2.23 -0.93
CA SER A 408 -12.97 -2.18 -2.16
C SER A 408 -12.42 -3.10 -3.26
N MET A 409 -12.35 -2.59 -4.48
CA MET A 409 -11.86 -3.32 -5.66
C MET A 409 -10.38 -3.74 -5.56
N CYS A 410 -9.61 -3.28 -4.56
CA CYS A 410 -8.21 -3.69 -4.43
C CYS A 410 -8.04 -5.22 -4.33
N LEU A 411 -8.98 -5.90 -3.68
CA LEU A 411 -9.01 -7.36 -3.47
C LEU A 411 -10.26 -8.03 -4.06
N ALA A 412 -11.27 -7.24 -4.41
CA ALA A 412 -12.58 -7.74 -4.86
C ALA A 412 -13.22 -8.75 -3.86
N MET A 413 -13.02 -8.53 -2.56
CA MET A 413 -13.64 -9.33 -1.49
C MET A 413 -15.05 -8.83 -1.11
N ASN A 414 -15.49 -7.74 -1.70
CA ASN A 414 -16.84 -7.19 -1.60
C ASN A 414 -17.51 -7.14 -2.99
N ALA A 415 -18.62 -6.39 -3.11
CA ALA A 415 -19.33 -6.26 -4.39
C ALA A 415 -18.56 -5.46 -5.47
N ASP A 416 -17.52 -4.71 -5.07
CA ASP A 416 -16.73 -3.90 -5.99
C ASP A 416 -15.72 -4.78 -6.74
N ARG A 417 -16.02 -5.10 -8.00
CA ARG A 417 -15.18 -5.97 -8.83
C ARG A 417 -15.29 -5.68 -10.31
N LEU A 418 -14.33 -6.18 -11.07
CA LEU A 418 -14.38 -6.23 -12.53
C LEU A 418 -15.17 -7.45 -12.99
N GLU A 419 -15.92 -7.28 -14.05
CA GLU A 419 -16.47 -8.40 -14.82
C GLU A 419 -15.41 -8.95 -15.78
N PRO A 420 -15.55 -10.22 -16.22
CA PRO A 420 -14.61 -10.81 -17.18
C PRO A 420 -14.42 -9.96 -18.43
N GLY A 421 -13.17 -9.70 -18.77
CA GLY A 421 -12.78 -8.89 -19.92
C GLY A 421 -12.77 -7.37 -19.69
N GLU A 422 -13.36 -6.88 -18.62
CA GLU A 422 -13.30 -5.44 -18.30
C GLU A 422 -11.89 -4.99 -17.93
N ARG A 423 -11.54 -3.79 -18.39
CA ARG A 423 -10.24 -3.17 -18.20
C ARG A 423 -10.33 -1.97 -17.26
N CYS A 424 -9.46 -1.94 -16.25
CA CYS A 424 -9.46 -0.91 -15.22
C CYS A 424 -8.15 -0.12 -15.18
N ALA A 425 -8.23 1.21 -15.16
CA ALA A 425 -7.17 2.07 -14.69
C ALA A 425 -7.26 2.15 -13.16
N SER A 426 -6.26 1.62 -12.45
CA SER A 426 -6.36 1.35 -11.02
C SER A 426 -5.18 1.91 -10.23
N THR A 427 -5.45 2.53 -9.10
CA THR A 427 -4.42 2.96 -8.13
C THR A 427 -4.07 1.87 -7.11
N SER A 428 -4.56 0.65 -7.31
CA SER A 428 -4.19 -0.52 -6.52
C SER A 428 -2.69 -0.81 -6.57
N ASN A 429 -2.24 -1.80 -5.83
CA ASN A 429 -0.83 -2.21 -5.74
C ASN A 429 -0.50 -3.46 -6.53
N ARG A 430 -1.48 -4.29 -6.87
CA ARG A 430 -1.32 -5.56 -7.58
C ARG A 430 -2.27 -5.68 -8.75
N ASN A 431 -1.82 -6.35 -9.81
CA ASN A 431 -2.57 -6.55 -11.05
C ASN A 431 -2.48 -7.98 -11.61
N PHE A 432 -2.18 -8.97 -10.77
CA PHE A 432 -2.19 -10.37 -11.22
C PHE A 432 -3.60 -10.80 -11.67
N GLU A 433 -3.67 -11.88 -12.43
CA GLU A 433 -4.90 -12.43 -12.98
C GLU A 433 -5.97 -12.62 -11.89
N GLY A 434 -7.15 -12.07 -12.12
CA GLY A 434 -8.28 -12.17 -11.21
C GLY A 434 -8.24 -11.27 -9.97
N ARG A 435 -7.19 -10.46 -9.76
CA ARG A 435 -7.01 -9.65 -8.54
C ARG A 435 -8.20 -8.74 -8.23
N GLN A 436 -8.74 -8.07 -9.23
CA GLN A 436 -9.90 -7.16 -9.10
C GLN A 436 -11.21 -7.77 -9.59
N GLY A 437 -11.25 -9.09 -9.77
CA GLY A 437 -12.37 -9.87 -10.31
C GLY A 437 -11.90 -10.87 -11.35
N GLN A 438 -12.52 -12.06 -11.39
CA GLN A 438 -12.13 -13.13 -12.29
C GLN A 438 -12.20 -12.66 -13.77
N GLY A 439 -11.11 -12.82 -14.50
CA GLY A 439 -10.99 -12.37 -15.89
C GLY A 439 -10.89 -10.85 -16.08
N GLY A 440 -10.85 -10.07 -14.99
CA GLY A 440 -10.64 -8.63 -15.02
C GLY A 440 -9.21 -8.25 -15.38
N ARG A 441 -9.02 -7.16 -16.10
CA ARG A 441 -7.74 -6.67 -16.63
C ARG A 441 -7.34 -5.38 -15.95
N THR A 442 -6.37 -5.44 -15.06
CA THR A 442 -5.96 -4.29 -14.23
C THR A 442 -4.66 -3.68 -14.73
N HIS A 443 -4.67 -2.36 -14.91
CA HIS A 443 -3.48 -1.56 -15.17
C HIS A 443 -3.22 -0.65 -13.96
N LEU A 444 -2.03 -0.77 -13.37
CA LEU A 444 -1.62 0.07 -12.25
C LEU A 444 -1.11 1.41 -12.78
N VAL A 445 -1.63 2.48 -12.19
CA VAL A 445 -1.28 3.87 -12.51
C VAL A 445 -1.34 4.74 -11.24
N SER A 446 -0.82 5.97 -11.33
CA SER A 446 -0.97 6.97 -10.29
C SER A 446 -2.42 7.51 -10.22
N PRO A 447 -2.84 8.14 -9.10
CA PRO A 447 -4.18 8.72 -8.97
C PRO A 447 -4.54 9.72 -10.06
N ALA A 448 -3.62 10.59 -10.41
CA ALA A 448 -3.80 11.58 -11.48
C ALA A 448 -3.94 10.90 -12.85
N MET A 449 -3.17 9.85 -13.12
CA MET A 449 -3.27 9.06 -14.36
C MET A 449 -4.57 8.26 -14.44
N ALA A 450 -5.05 7.69 -13.33
CA ALA A 450 -6.35 7.02 -13.27
C ALA A 450 -7.51 7.99 -13.56
N ALA A 451 -7.46 9.17 -12.95
CA ALA A 451 -8.41 10.24 -13.18
C ALA A 451 -8.39 10.70 -14.66
N ALA A 452 -7.20 10.90 -15.22
CA ALA A 452 -6.99 11.28 -16.61
C ALA A 452 -7.57 10.23 -17.58
N ALA A 453 -7.28 8.96 -17.33
CA ALA A 453 -7.83 7.86 -18.12
C ALA A 453 -9.37 7.80 -18.05
N GLY A 454 -9.96 8.10 -16.88
CA GLY A 454 -11.40 8.18 -16.71
C GLY A 454 -12.07 9.27 -17.57
N ILE A 455 -11.41 10.41 -17.69
CA ILE A 455 -11.89 11.52 -18.54
C ILE A 455 -11.70 11.23 -20.02
N ALA A 456 -10.57 10.64 -20.41
CA ALA A 456 -10.25 10.35 -21.82
C ALA A 456 -10.90 9.06 -22.35
N GLY A 457 -11.21 8.09 -21.48
CA GLY A 457 -11.68 6.77 -21.86
C GLY A 457 -10.57 5.79 -22.30
N HIS A 458 -9.33 6.22 -22.27
CA HIS A 458 -8.12 5.49 -22.58
C HIS A 458 -6.94 6.06 -21.78
N PHE A 459 -5.79 5.41 -21.75
CA PHE A 459 -4.64 6.00 -21.10
C PHE A 459 -4.17 7.26 -21.83
N VAL A 460 -3.83 8.27 -21.09
CA VAL A 460 -3.35 9.56 -21.60
C VAL A 460 -2.34 10.14 -20.63
N ASP A 461 -1.34 10.83 -21.17
CA ASP A 461 -0.37 11.54 -20.32
C ASP A 461 -1.07 12.69 -19.59
N VAL A 462 -1.13 12.57 -18.27
CA VAL A 462 -1.76 13.60 -17.42
C VAL A 462 -1.13 14.97 -17.60
N ARG A 463 0.16 15.05 -18.00
CA ARG A 463 0.90 16.28 -18.26
C ARG A 463 0.39 17.03 -19.49
N ALA A 464 -0.25 16.32 -20.41
CA ALA A 464 -0.87 16.88 -21.63
C ALA A 464 -2.32 17.35 -21.40
N LEU A 465 -2.96 16.94 -20.32
CA LEU A 465 -4.32 17.36 -19.97
C LEU A 465 -4.29 18.73 -19.27
N ARG A 466 -4.50 19.78 -20.04
CA ARG A 466 -4.67 21.15 -19.53
C ARG A 466 -6.14 21.50 -19.29
#